data_3151ddefa69cd3650713d21d4579eb2b
#
_entry.id   3151ddefa69cd3650713d21d4579eb2b
#
_cell.length_a   1.000
_cell.length_b   1.000
_cell.length_c   1.000
_cell.angle_alpha   90.00
_cell.angle_beta   90.00
_cell.angle_gamma   90.00
#
_symmetry.space_group_name_H-M   'P 1'
#
loop_
_entity.id
_entity.type
_entity.pdbx_description
1 polymer ?
#
loop_
_entity_poly.entity_id
_entity_poly.type
_entity_poly.pdbx_seq_one_letter_code
_entity_poly.pdbx_strand_id
1 'polypeptide(L)'
;SLLSVQLVYKYNLRLVVEYIIFIYLLHMGNLSSKNVEFKNILKKRGMISYEMSKEISDSWSRCITEGLNPFKDPKQSVISSIELKEIKEKNEALRKIVLPELELLYSQIAGTNFMVAYSNENGLVLDTIYDKTCLQTDVGKTVIPGSIWAEKVCGTNGLGLSVELKKPTIVSGKEHFFTAHENISCFASPI
;
A
#
# COMPACT_ATOMS: atom_id res chain seq x y z
N SER A 1 2.85 19.24 -4.85
CA SER A 1 2.30 20.53 -4.45
C SER A 1 1.11 20.34 -3.52
N LEU A 2 0.88 21.23 -2.59
CA LEU A 2 -0.15 21.25 -1.53
C LEU A 2 -1.60 20.93 -1.97
N LEU A 3 -1.89 20.87 -3.25
CA LEU A 3 -3.22 20.60 -3.80
C LEU A 3 -3.70 19.14 -3.64
N SER A 4 -2.80 18.17 -3.52
CA SER A 4 -3.17 16.75 -3.43
C SER A 4 -3.67 16.37 -2.03
N VAL A 5 -3.14 16.97 -0.99
CA VAL A 5 -3.59 16.74 0.40
C VAL A 5 -4.95 17.42 0.65
N GLN A 6 -5.19 18.61 0.07
CA GLN A 6 -6.47 19.31 0.20
C GLN A 6 -7.63 18.64 -0.55
N LEU A 7 -7.38 17.87 -1.60
CA LEU A 7 -8.41 17.13 -2.33
C LEU A 7 -9.01 15.97 -1.54
N VAL A 8 -8.23 15.31 -0.69
CA VAL A 8 -8.73 14.27 0.22
C VAL A 8 -9.66 14.86 1.29
N TYR A 9 -9.46 16.11 1.69
CA TYR A 9 -10.28 16.82 2.69
C TYR A 9 -11.60 17.35 2.17
N LYS A 10 -11.72 17.60 0.86
CA LYS A 10 -12.88 18.32 0.29
C LYS A 10 -13.97 17.41 -0.24
N TYR A 11 -13.68 16.15 -0.46
CA TYR A 11 -14.65 15.17 -0.94
C TYR A 11 -14.92 14.12 0.12
N ASN A 12 -16.17 14.14 0.61
CA ASN A 12 -16.75 13.15 1.52
C ASN A 12 -16.32 11.73 1.07
N LEU A 13 -15.75 10.92 1.96
CA LEU A 13 -15.22 9.58 1.69
C LEU A 13 -16.19 8.71 0.85
N ARG A 14 -17.48 8.98 0.98
CA ARG A 14 -18.55 8.32 0.23
C ARG A 14 -18.52 8.62 -1.28
N LEU A 15 -18.15 9.84 -1.67
CA LEU A 15 -18.04 10.25 -3.08
C LEU A 15 -16.80 9.65 -3.76
N VAL A 16 -15.70 9.49 -3.02
CA VAL A 16 -14.49 8.84 -3.54
C VAL A 16 -14.74 7.35 -3.78
N VAL A 17 -15.51 6.69 -2.92
CA VAL A 17 -15.91 5.29 -3.12
C VAL A 17 -16.85 5.13 -4.30
N GLU A 18 -17.82 6.02 -4.49
CA GLU A 18 -18.75 5.98 -5.63
C GLU A 18 -18.06 6.28 -6.97
N TYR A 19 -17.10 7.18 -7.02
CA TYR A 19 -16.33 7.49 -8.24
C TYR A 19 -15.38 6.34 -8.64
N ILE A 20 -14.79 5.67 -7.67
CA ILE A 20 -13.95 4.47 -7.90
C ILE A 20 -14.80 3.29 -8.40
N ILE A 21 -15.99 3.07 -7.84
CA ILE A 21 -16.92 2.01 -8.29
C ILE A 21 -17.38 2.25 -9.74
N PHE A 22 -17.62 3.49 -10.15
CA PHE A 22 -18.04 3.80 -11.52
C PHE A 22 -16.93 3.56 -12.56
N ILE A 23 -15.66 3.78 -12.22
CA ILE A 23 -14.52 3.45 -13.11
C ILE A 23 -14.31 1.92 -13.18
N TYR A 24 -14.62 1.18 -12.13
CA TYR A 24 -14.48 -0.29 -12.08
C TYR A 24 -15.38 -1.04 -13.07
N LEU A 25 -16.51 -0.49 -13.45
CA LEU A 25 -17.47 -1.13 -14.36
C LEU A 25 -17.13 -0.98 -15.86
N LEU A 26 -16.14 -0.17 -16.23
CA LEU A 26 -15.85 0.15 -17.63
C LEU A 26 -14.59 -0.50 -18.23
N HIS A 27 -13.82 -1.29 -17.48
CA HIS A 27 -12.58 -1.92 -18.00
C HIS A 27 -12.56 -3.44 -17.84
N MET A 28 -13.45 -4.14 -18.55
CA MET A 28 -13.34 -5.57 -18.84
C MET A 28 -12.30 -5.78 -19.94
N GLY A 29 -11.03 -5.72 -19.61
CA GLY A 29 -9.93 -6.01 -20.54
C GLY A 29 -9.38 -7.42 -20.33
N ASN A 30 -9.47 -8.25 -21.36
CA ASN A 30 -8.96 -9.61 -21.51
C ASN A 30 -7.72 -9.91 -20.67
N LEU A 31 -7.86 -10.77 -19.67
CA LEU A 31 -6.76 -11.48 -19.03
C LEU A 31 -6.09 -12.37 -20.10
N SER A 32 -5.01 -11.88 -20.66
CA SER A 32 -4.19 -12.61 -21.62
C SER A 32 -3.75 -13.94 -21.01
N SER A 33 -3.93 -15.02 -21.76
CA SER A 33 -3.79 -16.44 -21.44
C SER A 33 -2.40 -16.92 -21.02
N LYS A 34 -1.48 -16.06 -20.62
CA LYS A 34 -0.05 -16.36 -20.49
C LYS A 34 0.42 -16.85 -19.13
N ASN A 35 -0.42 -16.94 -18.08
CA ASN A 35 0.13 -17.37 -16.80
C ASN A 35 -0.72 -18.41 -16.11
N VAL A 36 -0.42 -19.69 -16.36
CA VAL A 36 -1.01 -20.84 -15.65
C VAL A 36 -0.79 -20.70 -14.15
N GLU A 37 0.36 -20.18 -13.72
CA GLU A 37 0.70 -19.94 -12.32
C GLU A 37 -0.22 -18.89 -11.69
N PHE A 38 -0.44 -17.77 -12.37
CA PHE A 38 -1.36 -16.71 -11.90
C PHE A 38 -2.78 -17.25 -11.71
N LYS A 39 -3.30 -18.01 -12.70
CA LYS A 39 -4.61 -18.66 -12.58
C LYS A 39 -4.70 -19.67 -11.43
N ASN A 40 -3.64 -20.43 -11.20
CA ASN A 40 -3.57 -21.38 -10.11
C ASN A 40 -3.57 -20.67 -8.73
N ILE A 41 -2.89 -19.54 -8.62
CA ILE A 41 -2.91 -18.70 -7.41
C ILE A 41 -4.33 -18.18 -7.18
N LEU A 42 -4.98 -17.60 -8.19
CA LEU A 42 -6.36 -17.11 -8.09
C LEU A 42 -7.33 -18.22 -7.67
N LYS A 43 -7.16 -19.42 -8.24
CA LYS A 43 -7.98 -20.58 -7.88
C LYS A 43 -7.81 -20.95 -6.40
N LYS A 44 -6.57 -21.08 -5.92
CA LYS A 44 -6.27 -21.41 -4.52
C LYS A 44 -6.79 -20.36 -3.54
N ARG A 45 -6.84 -19.10 -3.93
CA ARG A 45 -7.36 -18.00 -3.11
C ARG A 45 -8.87 -17.79 -3.23
N GLY A 46 -9.57 -18.62 -4.03
CA GLY A 46 -11.01 -18.47 -4.27
C GLY A 46 -11.37 -17.16 -4.98
N MET A 47 -10.51 -16.68 -5.88
CA MET A 47 -10.63 -15.40 -6.59
C MET A 47 -10.91 -15.58 -8.10
N ILE A 48 -11.33 -16.74 -8.55
CA ILE A 48 -11.55 -17.00 -10.00
C ILE A 48 -12.60 -16.05 -10.60
N SER A 49 -13.62 -15.71 -9.82
CA SER A 49 -14.71 -14.79 -10.21
C SER A 49 -14.49 -13.36 -9.71
N TYR A 50 -13.35 -13.07 -9.08
CA TYR A 50 -13.04 -11.74 -8.59
C TYR A 50 -12.53 -10.87 -9.72
N GLU A 51 -13.22 -9.76 -10.01
CA GLU A 51 -12.78 -8.77 -10.98
C GLU A 51 -11.68 -7.90 -10.37
N MET A 52 -10.46 -8.25 -10.70
CA MET A 52 -9.29 -7.50 -10.30
C MET A 52 -9.07 -6.33 -11.26
N SER A 53 -8.77 -5.12 -10.74
CA SER A 53 -8.40 -4.00 -11.61
C SER A 53 -7.14 -4.34 -12.41
N LYS A 54 -6.95 -3.64 -13.54
CA LYS A 54 -5.76 -3.84 -14.37
C LYS A 54 -4.48 -3.55 -13.58
N GLU A 55 -4.47 -2.49 -12.77
CA GLU A 55 -3.33 -2.11 -11.95
C GLU A 55 -2.95 -3.21 -10.95
N ILE A 56 -3.94 -3.79 -10.27
CA ILE A 56 -3.71 -4.89 -9.31
C ILE A 56 -3.21 -6.14 -10.05
N SER A 57 -3.82 -6.49 -11.18
CA SER A 57 -3.41 -7.64 -12.00
C SER A 57 -1.99 -7.50 -12.53
N ASP A 58 -1.62 -6.31 -13.02
CA ASP A 58 -0.27 -6.00 -13.50
C ASP A 58 0.75 -6.07 -12.34
N SER A 59 0.38 -5.54 -11.15
CA SER A 59 1.20 -5.63 -9.94
C SER A 59 1.43 -7.09 -9.51
N TRP A 60 0.38 -7.90 -9.49
CA TRP A 60 0.50 -9.33 -9.18
C TRP A 60 1.43 -10.05 -10.17
N SER A 61 1.35 -9.70 -11.44
CA SER A 61 2.21 -10.26 -12.49
C SER A 61 3.67 -9.89 -12.26
N ARG A 62 3.97 -8.65 -11.83
CA ARG A 62 5.33 -8.25 -11.44
C ARG A 62 5.81 -9.04 -10.23
N CYS A 63 4.98 -9.17 -9.19
CA CYS A 63 5.32 -9.93 -7.97
C CYS A 63 5.68 -11.40 -8.29
N ILE A 64 4.91 -12.05 -9.18
CA ILE A 64 5.19 -13.43 -9.63
C ILE A 64 6.51 -13.48 -10.41
N THR A 65 6.76 -12.51 -11.28
CA THR A 65 8.00 -12.44 -12.06
C THR A 65 9.23 -12.27 -11.17
N GLU A 66 9.11 -11.53 -10.07
CA GLU A 66 10.14 -11.40 -9.02
C GLU A 66 10.29 -12.66 -8.15
N GLY A 67 9.52 -13.70 -8.41
CA GLY A 67 9.59 -14.98 -7.69
C GLY A 67 8.95 -14.96 -6.30
N LEU A 68 8.07 -13.98 -6.02
CA LEU A 68 7.34 -13.94 -4.76
C LEU A 68 6.26 -15.05 -4.73
N ASN A 69 6.07 -15.63 -3.53
CA ASN A 69 5.04 -16.64 -3.31
C ASN A 69 3.97 -16.10 -2.35
N PRO A 70 2.70 -15.91 -2.81
CA PRO A 70 1.65 -15.28 -2.01
C PRO A 70 1.23 -16.08 -0.76
N PHE A 71 1.59 -17.35 -0.68
CA PHE A 71 1.25 -18.24 0.44
C PHE A 71 2.36 -18.34 1.49
N LYS A 72 3.47 -17.65 1.30
CA LYS A 72 4.52 -17.49 2.30
C LYS A 72 4.36 -16.12 2.96
N ASP A 73 4.91 -15.99 4.17
CA ASP A 73 5.00 -14.68 4.78
C ASP A 73 5.97 -13.78 3.99
N PRO A 74 5.64 -12.49 3.83
CA PRO A 74 6.56 -11.54 3.22
C PRO A 74 7.86 -11.49 4.03
N LYS A 75 8.99 -11.43 3.33
CA LYS A 75 10.27 -11.21 3.98
C LYS A 75 10.29 -9.79 4.52
N GLN A 76 10.23 -9.66 5.83
CA GLN A 76 10.41 -8.36 6.45
C GLN A 76 11.84 -7.88 6.19
N SER A 77 11.96 -6.79 5.45
CA SER A 77 13.24 -6.12 5.19
C SER A 77 13.26 -4.81 5.96
N VAL A 78 14.16 -4.70 6.93
CA VAL A 78 14.34 -3.50 7.76
C VAL A 78 15.80 -3.10 7.67
N ILE A 79 16.05 -1.84 7.33
CA ILE A 79 17.41 -1.28 7.29
C ILE A 79 17.92 -0.99 8.70
N SER A 80 19.23 -0.78 8.84
CA SER A 80 19.83 -0.43 10.12
C SER A 80 19.39 0.95 10.61
N SER A 81 19.42 1.16 11.93
CA SER A 81 19.09 2.46 12.52
C SER A 81 20.02 3.59 12.07
N ILE A 82 21.28 3.27 11.77
CA ILE A 82 22.27 4.24 11.26
C ILE A 82 21.87 4.67 9.84
N GLU A 83 21.62 3.71 8.96
CA GLU A 83 21.19 3.97 7.59
C GLU A 83 19.86 4.75 7.54
N LEU A 84 18.88 4.37 8.38
CA LEU A 84 17.62 5.09 8.50
C LEU A 84 17.84 6.55 8.90
N LYS A 85 18.73 6.80 9.86
CA LYS A 85 19.07 8.16 10.31
C LYS A 85 19.63 9.00 9.15
N GLU A 86 20.59 8.47 8.41
CA GLU A 86 21.19 9.17 7.25
C GLU A 86 20.14 9.48 6.18
N ILE A 87 19.24 8.54 5.89
CA ILE A 87 18.16 8.74 4.91
C ILE A 87 17.17 9.81 5.42
N LYS A 88 16.82 9.78 6.70
CA LYS A 88 15.94 10.81 7.30
C LYS A 88 16.57 12.19 7.25
N GLU A 89 17.88 12.33 7.50
CA GLU A 89 18.61 13.58 7.38
C GLU A 89 18.58 14.11 5.94
N LYS A 90 18.80 13.26 4.94
CA LYS A 90 18.69 13.64 3.51
C LYS A 90 17.27 14.10 3.12
N ASN A 91 16.25 13.59 3.78
CA ASN A 91 14.85 13.93 3.53
C ASN A 91 14.30 14.99 4.51
N GLU A 92 15.14 15.59 5.34
CA GLU A 92 14.73 16.48 6.44
C GLU A 92 13.86 17.66 5.99
N ALA A 93 14.19 18.29 4.87
CA ALA A 93 13.41 19.42 4.36
C ALA A 93 11.96 19.03 4.03
N LEU A 94 11.77 17.88 3.36
CA LEU A 94 10.44 17.39 3.02
C LEU A 94 9.71 16.85 4.27
N ARG A 95 10.43 16.16 5.17
CA ARG A 95 9.85 15.66 6.42
C ARG A 95 9.29 16.77 7.30
N LYS A 96 9.96 17.94 7.38
CA LYS A 96 9.46 19.11 8.11
C LYS A 96 8.11 19.61 7.59
N ILE A 97 7.82 19.42 6.32
CA ILE A 97 6.54 19.79 5.71
C ILE A 97 5.50 18.68 5.93
N VAL A 98 5.91 17.42 5.75
CA VAL A 98 5.00 16.27 5.74
C VAL A 98 4.55 15.89 7.15
N LEU A 99 5.44 15.89 8.15
CA LEU A 99 5.11 15.39 9.49
C LEU A 99 3.92 16.12 10.15
N PRO A 100 3.82 17.45 10.12
CA PRO A 100 2.65 18.14 10.67
C PRO A 100 1.35 17.74 9.97
N GLU A 101 1.38 17.51 8.65
CA GLU A 101 0.21 17.07 7.88
C GLU A 101 -0.20 15.63 8.24
N LEU A 102 0.77 14.74 8.47
CA LEU A 102 0.49 13.39 8.95
C LEU A 102 -0.12 13.41 10.37
N GLU A 103 0.38 14.25 11.26
CA GLU A 103 -0.17 14.43 12.61
C GLU A 103 -1.61 14.94 12.53
N LEU A 104 -1.86 15.93 11.68
CA LEU A 104 -3.21 16.46 11.45
C LEU A 104 -4.15 15.39 10.88
N LEU A 105 -3.73 14.64 9.87
CA LEU A 105 -4.49 13.53 9.31
C LEU A 105 -4.78 12.47 10.39
N TYR A 106 -3.75 12.07 11.13
CA TYR A 106 -3.89 11.07 12.18
C TYR A 106 -4.86 11.54 13.28
N SER A 107 -4.84 12.82 13.67
CA SER A 107 -5.75 13.36 14.69
C SER A 107 -7.24 13.14 14.35
N GLN A 108 -7.58 13.02 13.06
CA GLN A 108 -8.95 12.81 12.60
C GLN A 108 -9.36 11.35 12.58
N ILE A 109 -8.40 10.43 12.56
CA ILE A 109 -8.64 8.98 12.50
C ILE A 109 -8.17 8.25 13.76
N ALA A 110 -7.66 8.97 14.75
CA ALA A 110 -7.21 8.38 16.02
C ALA A 110 -8.32 7.55 16.68
N GLY A 111 -7.96 6.39 17.23
CA GLY A 111 -8.91 5.45 17.83
C GLY A 111 -9.65 4.53 16.85
N THR A 112 -9.37 4.59 15.56
CA THR A 112 -10.03 3.77 14.53
C THR A 112 -9.20 2.56 14.09
N ASN A 113 -8.08 2.26 14.75
CA ASN A 113 -7.10 1.23 14.38
C ASN A 113 -6.43 1.46 13.01
N PHE A 114 -6.45 2.68 12.49
CA PHE A 114 -5.64 3.06 11.36
C PHE A 114 -4.26 3.55 11.82
N MET A 115 -3.29 3.39 10.94
CA MET A 115 -1.98 3.98 11.05
C MET A 115 -1.69 4.82 9.83
N VAL A 116 -0.87 5.84 9.99
CA VAL A 116 -0.38 6.69 8.91
C VAL A 116 1.12 6.48 8.78
N ALA A 117 1.60 6.28 7.57
CA ALA A 117 3.01 6.11 7.29
C ALA A 117 3.47 7.05 6.17
N TYR A 118 4.68 7.56 6.31
CA TYR A 118 5.39 8.28 5.27
C TYR A 118 6.56 7.46 4.77
N SER A 119 6.68 7.30 3.47
CA SER A 119 7.80 6.60 2.82
C SER A 119 8.50 7.48 1.79
N ASN A 120 9.74 7.12 1.46
CA ASN A 120 10.42 7.69 0.32
C ASN A 120 10.00 6.99 -0.99
N GLU A 121 10.58 7.45 -2.11
CA GLU A 121 10.35 6.95 -3.47
C GLU A 121 10.76 5.49 -3.70
N ASN A 122 11.45 4.87 -2.76
CA ASN A 122 11.84 3.46 -2.81
C ASN A 122 10.92 2.55 -1.95
N GLY A 123 9.84 3.11 -1.41
CA GLY A 123 8.93 2.38 -0.51
C GLY A 123 9.52 2.09 0.87
N LEU A 124 10.61 2.78 1.25
CA LEU A 124 11.17 2.72 2.59
C LEU A 124 10.36 3.62 3.53
N VAL A 125 9.77 3.06 4.55
CA VAL A 125 9.02 3.78 5.58
C VAL A 125 9.98 4.63 6.42
N LEU A 126 9.77 5.94 6.44
CA LEU A 126 10.58 6.89 7.21
C LEU A 126 9.93 7.19 8.56
N ASP A 127 8.64 7.44 8.56
CA ASP A 127 7.90 7.82 9.77
C ASP A 127 6.53 7.14 9.80
N THR A 128 6.05 6.84 11.03
CA THR A 128 4.73 6.24 11.28
C THR A 128 4.06 6.88 12.47
N ILE A 129 2.75 7.08 12.40
CA ILE A 129 1.91 7.52 13.51
C ILE A 129 0.76 6.51 13.65
N TYR A 130 0.54 5.99 14.85
CA TYR A 130 -0.43 4.92 15.09
C TYR A 130 -0.90 4.87 16.55
N ASP A 131 -2.08 4.27 16.77
CA ASP A 131 -2.52 3.86 18.10
C ASP A 131 -1.73 2.65 18.60
N LYS A 132 -1.48 2.54 19.89
CA LYS A 132 -0.77 1.40 20.49
C LYS A 132 -1.42 0.05 20.15
N THR A 133 -2.73 0.03 19.90
CA THR A 133 -3.49 -1.15 19.50
C THR A 133 -3.06 -1.66 18.12
N CYS A 134 -2.59 -0.81 17.22
CA CYS A 134 -2.07 -1.22 15.90
C CYS A 134 -0.86 -2.15 16.05
N LEU A 135 0.01 -1.93 17.04
CA LEU A 135 1.18 -2.78 17.30
C LEU A 135 0.81 -4.18 17.82
N GLN A 136 -0.44 -4.42 18.15
CA GLN A 136 -0.92 -5.76 18.53
C GLN A 136 -1.26 -6.60 17.31
N THR A 137 -1.41 -5.99 16.14
CA THR A 137 -1.65 -6.68 14.87
C THR A 137 -0.34 -7.10 14.23
N ASP A 138 -0.35 -8.19 13.47
CA ASP A 138 0.87 -8.69 12.81
C ASP A 138 1.37 -7.71 11.76
N VAL A 139 0.48 -7.07 11.02
CA VAL A 139 0.85 -6.05 10.04
C VAL A 139 1.36 -4.78 10.72
N GLY A 140 0.71 -4.31 11.78
CA GLY A 140 1.15 -3.12 12.52
C GLY A 140 2.57 -3.22 13.05
N LYS A 141 3.02 -4.44 13.41
CA LYS A 141 4.41 -4.70 13.81
C LYS A 141 5.41 -4.58 12.66
N THR A 142 4.95 -4.64 11.41
CA THR A 142 5.82 -4.65 10.22
C THR A 142 5.90 -3.30 9.52
N VAL A 143 4.89 -2.42 9.70
CA VAL A 143 4.90 -1.05 9.15
C VAL A 143 5.59 -0.10 10.13
N ILE A 144 6.91 -0.24 10.23
CA ILE A 144 7.75 0.53 11.15
C ILE A 144 8.79 1.35 10.38
N PRO A 145 9.30 2.45 10.95
CA PRO A 145 10.41 3.18 10.35
C PRO A 145 11.60 2.27 10.05
N GLY A 146 12.11 2.33 8.82
CA GLY A 146 13.16 1.46 8.31
C GLY A 146 12.66 0.23 7.55
N SER A 147 11.37 -0.11 7.61
CA SER A 147 10.82 -1.23 6.84
C SER A 147 10.60 -0.86 5.36
N ILE A 148 10.78 -1.83 4.46
CA ILE A 148 10.65 -1.66 3.01
C ILE A 148 9.35 -2.29 2.54
N TRP A 149 8.45 -1.46 2.00
CA TRP A 149 7.13 -1.85 1.51
C TRP A 149 7.00 -1.76 -0.03
N ALA A 150 8.11 -1.69 -0.74
CA ALA A 150 8.13 -1.81 -2.21
C ALA A 150 7.52 -3.14 -2.68
N GLU A 151 6.86 -3.15 -3.85
CA GLU A 151 6.22 -4.35 -4.42
C GLU A 151 7.14 -5.56 -4.50
N LYS A 152 8.40 -5.37 -4.91
CA LYS A 152 9.40 -6.44 -5.01
C LYS A 152 9.76 -7.12 -3.68
N VAL A 153 9.38 -6.53 -2.55
CA VAL A 153 9.64 -7.04 -1.20
C VAL A 153 8.34 -7.50 -0.54
N CYS A 154 7.35 -6.62 -0.48
CA CYS A 154 6.08 -6.85 0.22
C CYS A 154 4.90 -7.18 -0.70
N GLY A 155 5.17 -7.48 -1.98
CA GLY A 155 4.11 -7.77 -2.94
C GLY A 155 3.18 -6.57 -3.17
N THR A 156 2.08 -6.80 -3.86
CA THR A 156 1.05 -5.78 -4.07
C THR A 156 0.50 -5.29 -2.74
N ASN A 157 0.67 -4.01 -2.47
CA ASN A 157 0.15 -3.27 -1.32
C ASN A 157 -0.03 -1.80 -1.72
N GLY A 158 -0.81 -1.04 -0.96
CA GLY A 158 -1.13 0.35 -1.34
C GLY A 158 0.10 1.24 -1.50
N LEU A 159 1.05 1.17 -0.55
CA LEU A 159 2.25 2.00 -0.57
C LEU A 159 3.14 1.65 -1.77
N GLY A 160 3.51 0.37 -1.93
CA GLY A 160 4.38 -0.09 -3.02
C GLY A 160 3.77 0.17 -4.39
N LEU A 161 2.46 -0.04 -4.54
CA LEU A 161 1.74 0.23 -5.78
C LEU A 161 1.67 1.73 -6.10
N SER A 162 1.47 2.58 -5.09
CA SER A 162 1.48 4.04 -5.26
C SER A 162 2.84 4.57 -5.72
N VAL A 163 3.91 4.03 -5.15
CA VAL A 163 5.29 4.35 -5.56
C VAL A 163 5.53 3.94 -7.03
N GLU A 164 5.11 2.73 -7.41
CA GLU A 164 5.29 2.21 -8.77
C GLU A 164 4.49 3.01 -9.81
N LEU A 165 3.23 3.32 -9.51
CA LEU A 165 2.33 4.00 -10.45
C LEU A 165 2.40 5.52 -10.38
N LYS A 166 3.04 6.09 -9.36
CA LYS A 166 3.10 7.55 -9.10
C LYS A 166 1.71 8.22 -9.08
N LYS A 167 0.73 7.53 -8.52
CA LYS A 167 -0.65 8.00 -8.38
C LYS A 167 -1.29 7.47 -7.10
N PRO A 168 -2.42 8.05 -6.64
CA PRO A 168 -3.19 7.48 -5.54
C PRO A 168 -3.64 6.06 -5.84
N THR A 169 -3.54 5.17 -4.84
CA THR A 169 -3.92 3.77 -4.95
C THR A 169 -4.68 3.31 -3.73
N ILE A 170 -5.53 2.32 -3.94
CA ILE A 170 -6.22 1.58 -2.88
C ILE A 170 -5.96 0.10 -3.15
N VAL A 171 -5.55 -0.63 -2.13
CA VAL A 171 -5.40 -2.09 -2.17
C VAL A 171 -6.12 -2.64 -0.94
N SER A 172 -7.11 -3.50 -1.13
CA SER A 172 -7.97 -3.96 -0.06
C SER A 172 -8.14 -5.47 -0.06
N GLY A 173 -8.08 -6.05 1.11
CA GLY A 173 -8.38 -7.47 1.31
C GLY A 173 -7.52 -8.37 0.41
N LYS A 174 -8.19 -9.22 -0.37
CA LYS A 174 -7.55 -10.19 -1.27
C LYS A 174 -6.79 -9.57 -2.45
N GLU A 175 -6.88 -8.27 -2.68
CA GLU A 175 -6.07 -7.56 -3.67
C GLU A 175 -4.60 -7.51 -3.27
N HIS A 176 -4.30 -7.57 -1.96
CA HIS A 176 -2.93 -7.74 -1.49
C HIS A 176 -2.34 -9.05 -2.02
N PHE A 177 -1.08 -9.00 -2.44
CA PHE A 177 -0.43 -10.20 -2.99
C PHE A 177 -0.26 -11.32 -1.95
N PHE A 178 0.22 -10.98 -0.75
CA PHE A 178 0.41 -11.95 0.32
C PHE A 178 -0.90 -12.21 1.07
N THR A 179 -1.19 -13.49 1.36
CA THR A 179 -2.34 -13.90 2.18
C THR A 179 -2.29 -13.32 3.59
N ALA A 180 -1.11 -13.09 4.12
CA ALA A 180 -0.91 -12.45 5.43
C ALA A 180 -1.48 -11.02 5.50
N HIS A 181 -1.71 -10.37 4.38
CA HIS A 181 -2.24 -9.01 4.29
C HIS A 181 -3.72 -8.94 3.90
N GLU A 182 -4.43 -10.06 3.80
CA GLU A 182 -5.84 -10.09 3.36
C GLU A 182 -6.82 -9.37 4.31
N ASN A 183 -6.42 -9.14 5.55
CA ASN A 183 -7.28 -8.53 6.57
C ASN A 183 -7.10 -7.01 6.70
N ILE A 184 -6.35 -6.39 5.79
CA ILE A 184 -6.09 -4.94 5.82
C ILE A 184 -6.56 -4.26 4.54
N SER A 185 -6.68 -2.93 4.62
CA SER A 185 -6.87 -2.04 3.48
C SER A 185 -5.82 -0.94 3.54
N CYS A 186 -5.16 -0.70 2.42
CA CYS A 186 -4.11 0.30 2.26
C CYS A 186 -4.57 1.39 1.30
N PHE A 187 -4.47 2.63 1.75
CA PHE A 187 -4.71 3.83 0.95
C PHE A 187 -3.39 4.58 0.87
N ALA A 188 -2.89 4.86 -0.31
CA ALA A 188 -1.63 5.58 -0.48
C ALA A 188 -1.72 6.61 -1.60
N SER A 189 -0.98 7.71 -1.46
CA SER A 189 -0.89 8.77 -2.45
C SER A 189 0.53 9.34 -2.47
N PRO A 190 1.12 9.57 -3.66
CA PRO A 190 2.34 10.34 -3.76
C PRO A 190 2.09 11.79 -3.35
N ILE A 191 3.10 12.43 -2.83
CA ILE A 191 3.13 13.85 -2.43
C ILE A 191 4.16 14.61 -3.26
#